data_0dd159a66763584383ecb2de23e9a1a6
#
_entry.id   0dd159a66763584383ecb2de23e9a1a6
#
_cell.length_a   1.000
_cell.length_b   1.000
_cell.length_c   1.000
_cell.angle_alpha   90.00
_cell.angle_beta   90.00
_cell.angle_gamma   90.00
#
_symmetry.space_group_name_H-M   'P 1'
#
loop_
_entity.id
_entity.type
_entity.pdbx_description
1 polymer ?
#
loop_
_entity_poly.entity_id
_entity_poly.type
_entity_poly.pdbx_seq_one_letter_code
_entity_poly.pdbx_strand_id
1 'polypeptide(L)'
;MPLAEIDGLDRMYLDHGLLASDDAGLVLFSGSVLGGGTTINWASCFAPPEWLRAEWAREHGLDGFDGGETQADLLALREELTFAPPPLIPQKDEVILRGAASLGWEAGPMERNAVACGDCGACGFGCRRGAKLSGPVLHLAEAARHGARFLVDAPVRRVIVSDGRATGVEAVARDGHRVTVRAPRVVVAAGALRTPAILERSGLAHPALGRYLRVHPVPVVIGRYGQPIEMWRGTMQAARSRHFFGPGRPGGGPGGFMIESAPAHVGVAASLLPWEGRVASEAMLGDLRYVAPLIAVCRDLDGGTVSLRRSGTVRIRYRLSDRDGETVRAAAAALAQVHRAANALEIVVLATPAPRSYAGDHFEGFLRRLARLDVAPNRLFITSAHQMGTARMGADPSDHVCDPRGHVRADARGALVAGLYVADGSLFPTASGVNPMVSVMALARRVARTVAAEA
;
A
#
# COMPACT_ATOMS: atom_id res chain seq x y z
N MET A 1 26.09 1.66 -9.41
CA MET A 1 25.47 2.99 -9.53
C MET A 1 24.06 2.92 -8.98
N PRO A 2 23.53 3.90 -8.25
CA PRO A 2 22.11 4.00 -8.00
C PRO A 2 21.41 4.11 -9.36
N LEU A 3 20.32 3.34 -9.58
CA LEU A 3 19.43 3.61 -10.69
C LEU A 3 19.02 5.07 -10.56
N ALA A 4 19.03 5.81 -11.65
CA ALA A 4 18.35 7.09 -11.66
C ALA A 4 16.89 6.87 -11.25
N GLU A 5 16.25 7.83 -10.63
CA GLU A 5 14.86 7.69 -10.16
C GLU A 5 13.94 7.22 -11.30
N ILE A 6 14.09 7.80 -12.48
CA ILE A 6 13.31 7.46 -13.68
C ILE A 6 13.55 6.00 -14.09
N ASP A 7 14.80 5.54 -14.10
CA ASP A 7 15.13 4.13 -14.42
C ASP A 7 14.51 3.16 -13.40
N GLY A 8 14.47 3.56 -12.13
CA GLY A 8 13.84 2.79 -11.06
C GLY A 8 12.34 2.69 -11.21
N LEU A 9 11.67 3.79 -11.54
CA LEU A 9 10.23 3.81 -11.81
C LEU A 9 9.90 2.98 -13.05
N ASP A 10 10.64 3.16 -14.14
CA ASP A 10 10.44 2.46 -15.41
C ASP A 10 10.56 0.94 -15.26
N ARG A 11 11.57 0.45 -14.52
CA ARG A 11 11.90 -0.98 -14.45
C ARG A 11 11.20 -1.74 -13.34
N MET A 12 10.79 -1.07 -12.27
CA MET A 12 10.35 -1.74 -11.04
C MET A 12 8.89 -1.49 -10.70
N TYR A 13 8.28 -0.47 -11.31
CA TYR A 13 6.90 -0.11 -11.01
C TYR A 13 5.96 -0.45 -12.16
N LEU A 14 4.73 -0.79 -11.81
CA LEU A 14 3.66 -1.03 -12.76
C LEU A 14 3.36 0.26 -13.54
N ASP A 15 3.20 0.12 -14.84
CA ASP A 15 2.94 1.23 -15.77
C ASP A 15 3.94 2.40 -15.56
N HIS A 16 5.23 2.07 -15.34
CA HIS A 16 6.35 3.02 -15.18
C HIS A 16 6.20 3.99 -14.00
N GLY A 17 5.40 3.62 -12.98
CA GLY A 17 5.09 4.50 -11.84
C GLY A 17 4.06 5.59 -12.14
N LEU A 18 3.42 5.56 -13.30
CA LEU A 18 2.42 6.54 -13.75
C LEU A 18 0.97 6.03 -13.61
N LEU A 19 0.76 5.02 -12.78
CA LEU A 19 -0.56 4.41 -12.60
C LEU A 19 -1.50 5.35 -11.83
N ALA A 20 -2.71 5.54 -12.36
CA ALA A 20 -3.74 6.36 -11.73
C ALA A 20 -5.15 5.78 -11.92
N SER A 21 -6.11 6.29 -11.14
CA SER A 21 -7.53 6.07 -11.40
C SER A 21 -7.97 6.71 -12.73
N ASP A 22 -9.13 6.29 -13.26
CA ASP A 22 -9.67 6.76 -14.54
C ASP A 22 -9.82 8.28 -14.64
N ASP A 23 -10.08 8.94 -13.51
CA ASP A 23 -10.23 10.39 -13.40
C ASP A 23 -8.96 11.10 -12.93
N ALA A 24 -7.84 10.36 -12.84
CA ALA A 24 -6.55 10.83 -12.34
C ALA A 24 -6.59 11.43 -10.90
N GLY A 25 -7.68 11.19 -10.15
CA GLY A 25 -7.84 11.68 -8.77
C GLY A 25 -7.05 10.91 -7.74
N LEU A 26 -6.56 9.71 -8.07
CA LEU A 26 -5.74 8.85 -7.22
C LEU A 26 -4.50 8.38 -7.98
N VAL A 27 -3.32 8.69 -7.48
CA VAL A 27 -2.04 8.17 -7.97
C VAL A 27 -1.68 6.89 -7.22
N LEU A 28 -1.27 5.85 -7.95
CA LEU A 28 -1.00 4.52 -7.40
C LEU A 28 0.43 4.07 -7.65
N PHE A 29 1.08 3.56 -6.60
CA PHE A 29 2.38 2.90 -6.71
C PHE A 29 2.23 1.41 -6.49
N SER A 30 2.65 0.59 -7.44
CA SER A 30 2.58 -0.87 -7.38
C SER A 30 3.83 -1.47 -8.00
N GLY A 31 4.38 -2.53 -7.39
CA GLY A 31 5.58 -3.20 -7.92
C GLY A 31 5.29 -4.08 -9.11
N SER A 32 6.14 -4.00 -10.14
CA SER A 32 6.17 -4.89 -11.30
C SER A 32 7.57 -5.48 -11.46
N VAL A 33 8.04 -6.18 -10.45
CA VAL A 33 9.40 -6.70 -10.31
C VAL A 33 9.36 -8.00 -9.53
N LEU A 34 10.38 -8.86 -9.67
CA LEU A 34 10.51 -10.08 -8.87
C LEU A 34 10.46 -9.74 -7.37
N GLY A 35 9.57 -10.41 -6.63
CA GLY A 35 9.26 -10.09 -5.22
C GLY A 35 8.19 -9.00 -5.05
N GLY A 36 7.68 -8.41 -6.14
CA GLY A 36 6.56 -7.47 -6.14
C GLY A 36 6.75 -6.30 -5.16
N GLY A 37 5.70 -5.99 -4.40
CA GLY A 37 5.70 -4.89 -3.43
C GLY A 37 6.82 -4.97 -2.38
N THR A 38 7.26 -6.18 -1.98
CA THR A 38 8.35 -6.31 -0.98
C THR A 38 9.70 -5.80 -1.49
N THR A 39 9.90 -5.77 -2.80
CA THR A 39 11.13 -5.26 -3.41
C THR A 39 11.18 -3.74 -3.42
N ILE A 40 10.04 -3.06 -3.57
CA ILE A 40 9.97 -1.60 -3.69
C ILE A 40 9.40 -0.89 -2.45
N ASN A 41 8.86 -1.61 -1.47
CA ASN A 41 8.33 -1.00 -0.25
C ASN A 41 9.42 -0.34 0.61
N TRP A 42 8.98 0.41 1.61
CA TRP A 42 9.88 1.14 2.50
C TRP A 42 10.21 0.37 3.79
N ALA A 43 9.92 -0.93 3.80
CA ALA A 43 10.27 -1.86 4.88
C ALA A 43 9.49 -1.67 6.19
N SER A 44 8.40 -0.92 6.20
CA SER A 44 7.57 -0.71 7.39
C SER A 44 6.81 -1.99 7.75
N CYS A 45 6.91 -2.41 9.01
CA CYS A 45 6.37 -3.68 9.50
C CYS A 45 5.27 -3.44 10.54
N PHE A 46 4.03 -3.76 10.15
CA PHE A 46 2.86 -3.71 11.03
C PHE A 46 2.07 -5.01 10.91
N ALA A 47 1.93 -5.71 12.02
CA ALA A 47 0.98 -6.82 12.08
C ALA A 47 -0.46 -6.29 11.96
N PRO A 48 -1.40 -7.06 11.35
CA PRO A 48 -2.81 -6.70 11.37
C PRO A 48 -3.28 -6.57 12.83
N PRO A 49 -3.91 -5.44 13.23
CA PRO A 49 -4.36 -5.25 14.60
C PRO A 49 -5.33 -6.34 15.05
N GLU A 50 -5.38 -6.62 16.34
CA GLU A 50 -6.26 -7.64 16.91
C GLU A 50 -7.75 -7.35 16.60
N TRP A 51 -8.17 -6.09 16.76
CA TRP A 51 -9.53 -5.68 16.44
C TRP A 51 -9.90 -5.92 14.97
N LEU A 52 -8.94 -5.77 14.04
CA LEU A 52 -9.14 -6.04 12.63
C LEU A 52 -9.25 -7.55 12.36
N ARG A 53 -8.42 -8.35 13.03
CA ARG A 53 -8.48 -9.81 12.92
C ARG A 53 -9.84 -10.35 13.42
N ALA A 54 -10.31 -9.79 14.54
CA ALA A 54 -11.64 -10.10 15.08
C ALA A 54 -12.76 -9.61 14.16
N GLU A 55 -12.64 -8.44 13.51
CA GLU A 55 -13.57 -7.97 12.48
C GLU A 55 -13.66 -8.98 11.33
N TRP A 56 -12.51 -9.40 10.78
CA TRP A 56 -12.48 -10.33 9.66
C TRP A 56 -13.01 -11.72 10.02
N ALA A 57 -12.73 -12.21 11.23
CA ALA A 57 -13.28 -13.47 11.70
C ALA A 57 -14.82 -13.39 11.85
N ARG A 58 -15.33 -12.37 12.52
CA ARG A 58 -16.76 -12.23 12.82
C ARG A 58 -17.60 -11.82 11.61
N GLU A 59 -17.15 -10.82 10.82
CA GLU A 59 -17.97 -10.19 9.79
C GLU A 59 -17.78 -10.81 8.40
N HIS A 60 -16.63 -11.46 8.18
CA HIS A 60 -16.31 -12.08 6.91
C HIS A 60 -16.13 -13.60 7.00
N GLY A 61 -16.29 -14.17 8.18
CA GLY A 61 -16.19 -15.63 8.40
C GLY A 61 -14.80 -16.19 8.13
N LEU A 62 -13.75 -15.42 8.45
CA LEU A 62 -12.38 -15.92 8.44
C LEU A 62 -12.08 -16.62 9.77
N ASP A 63 -12.78 -17.73 10.02
CA ASP A 63 -12.70 -18.47 11.27
C ASP A 63 -11.23 -18.78 11.64
N GLY A 64 -10.90 -18.50 12.91
CA GLY A 64 -9.57 -18.69 13.46
C GLY A 64 -8.51 -17.66 13.01
N PHE A 65 -8.88 -16.63 12.22
CA PHE A 65 -7.93 -15.59 11.85
C PHE A 65 -7.57 -14.67 13.03
N ASP A 66 -8.40 -14.58 14.04
CA ASP A 66 -8.14 -13.96 15.34
C ASP A 66 -7.53 -14.91 16.38
N GLY A 67 -7.35 -16.19 16.03
CA GLY A 67 -6.92 -17.28 16.90
C GLY A 67 -5.41 -17.51 16.94
N GLY A 68 -5.05 -18.59 17.66
CA GLY A 68 -3.67 -18.96 17.97
C GLY A 68 -2.81 -19.28 16.73
N GLU A 69 -3.38 -19.89 15.69
CA GLU A 69 -2.64 -20.22 14.47
C GLU A 69 -2.15 -18.94 13.76
N THR A 70 -3.03 -17.97 13.58
CA THR A 70 -2.62 -16.68 12.99
C THR A 70 -1.64 -15.95 13.90
N GLN A 71 -1.80 -16.02 15.22
CA GLN A 71 -0.85 -15.42 16.14
C GLN A 71 0.53 -16.07 16.02
N ALA A 72 0.61 -17.38 15.88
CA ALA A 72 1.87 -18.10 15.65
C ALA A 72 2.51 -17.70 14.31
N ASP A 73 1.72 -17.56 13.24
CA ASP A 73 2.21 -17.04 11.95
C ASP A 73 2.80 -15.64 12.06
N LEU A 74 2.13 -14.75 12.80
CA LEU A 74 2.60 -13.37 12.97
C LEU A 74 3.89 -13.31 13.80
N LEU A 75 4.05 -14.17 14.81
CA LEU A 75 5.31 -14.30 15.57
C LEU A 75 6.43 -14.85 14.68
N ALA A 76 6.18 -15.90 13.91
CA ALA A 76 7.14 -16.44 12.97
C ALA A 76 7.56 -15.40 11.90
N LEU A 77 6.60 -14.63 11.34
CA LEU A 77 6.91 -13.55 10.41
C LEU A 77 7.75 -12.45 11.07
N ARG A 78 7.48 -12.12 12.34
CA ARG A 78 8.27 -11.16 13.09
C ARG A 78 9.73 -11.58 13.23
N GLU A 79 9.98 -12.86 13.52
CA GLU A 79 11.32 -13.44 13.61
C GLU A 79 12.01 -13.50 12.24
N GLU A 80 11.36 -14.08 11.23
CA GLU A 80 11.90 -14.21 9.87
C GLU A 80 12.27 -12.86 9.25
N LEU A 81 11.43 -11.86 9.43
CA LEU A 81 11.62 -10.51 8.91
C LEU A 81 12.46 -9.64 9.86
N THR A 82 12.86 -10.16 11.02
CA THR A 82 13.70 -9.47 12.00
C THR A 82 13.20 -8.05 12.29
N PHE A 83 11.97 -7.92 12.79
CA PHE A 83 11.38 -6.60 13.08
C PHE A 83 12.21 -5.85 14.10
N ALA A 84 12.76 -4.71 13.73
CA ALA A 84 13.52 -3.85 14.62
C ALA A 84 13.31 -2.37 14.26
N PRO A 85 13.36 -1.47 15.25
CA PRO A 85 13.42 -0.05 14.96
C PRO A 85 14.75 0.30 14.27
N PRO A 86 14.80 1.36 13.46
CA PRO A 86 16.04 1.83 12.87
C PRO A 86 16.97 2.36 13.97
N PRO A 87 18.30 2.22 13.82
CA PRO A 87 19.26 2.70 14.82
C PRO A 87 19.31 4.23 14.91
N LEU A 88 18.94 4.92 13.84
CA LEU A 88 18.88 6.37 13.75
C LEU A 88 17.52 6.82 13.21
N ILE A 89 17.00 7.90 13.79
CA ILE A 89 15.79 8.57 13.30
C ILE A 89 16.21 9.76 12.44
N PRO A 90 15.93 9.77 11.13
CA PRO A 90 16.23 10.92 10.26
C PRO A 90 15.43 12.17 10.62
N GLN A 91 15.94 13.36 10.28
CA GLN A 91 15.31 14.64 10.61
C GLN A 91 13.86 14.77 10.17
N LYS A 92 13.50 14.18 9.01
CA LYS A 92 12.12 14.16 8.51
C LYS A 92 11.15 13.37 9.40
N ASP A 93 11.65 12.33 10.08
CA ASP A 93 10.89 11.50 11.01
C ASP A 93 10.88 12.10 12.41
N GLU A 94 11.96 12.79 12.82
CA GLU A 94 12.01 13.56 14.07
C GLU A 94 10.91 14.62 14.14
N VAL A 95 10.44 15.14 12.99
CA VAL A 95 9.31 16.06 12.94
C VAL A 95 8.05 15.44 13.56
N ILE A 96 7.78 14.15 13.28
CA ILE A 96 6.63 13.44 13.86
C ILE A 96 6.79 13.35 15.39
N LEU A 97 7.95 12.92 15.85
CA LEU A 97 8.19 12.71 17.27
C LEU A 97 8.09 14.02 18.09
N ARG A 98 8.73 15.10 17.60
CA ARG A 98 8.67 16.41 18.24
C ARG A 98 7.27 17.01 18.22
N GLY A 99 6.61 17.00 17.05
CA GLY A 99 5.27 17.54 16.91
C GLY A 99 4.25 16.79 17.76
N ALA A 100 4.29 15.46 17.74
CA ALA A 100 3.41 14.62 18.55
C ALA A 100 3.64 14.84 20.04
N ALA A 101 4.91 14.88 20.48
CA ALA A 101 5.24 15.14 21.89
C ALA A 101 4.70 16.48 22.38
N SER A 102 4.84 17.54 21.58
CA SER A 102 4.30 18.88 21.90
C SER A 102 2.77 18.92 21.98
N LEU A 103 2.09 18.00 21.26
CA LEU A 103 0.63 17.87 21.25
C LEU A 103 0.09 16.86 22.28
N GLY A 104 0.96 16.15 22.98
CA GLY A 104 0.56 15.04 23.86
C GLY A 104 0.02 13.83 23.10
N TRP A 105 0.41 13.64 21.84
CA TRP A 105 -0.03 12.53 21.01
C TRP A 105 0.93 11.34 21.09
N GLU A 106 0.38 10.12 20.99
CA GLU A 106 1.18 8.90 20.90
C GLU A 106 2.00 8.90 19.60
N ALA A 107 3.31 8.71 19.72
CA ALA A 107 4.21 8.51 18.60
C ALA A 107 5.43 7.71 19.06
N GLY A 108 6.12 7.09 18.11
CA GLY A 108 7.32 6.33 18.41
C GLY A 108 8.02 5.82 17.15
N PRO A 109 9.15 5.13 17.32
CA PRO A 109 9.87 4.53 16.22
C PRO A 109 9.02 3.48 15.50
N MET A 110 9.27 3.33 14.19
CA MET A 110 8.64 2.34 13.32
C MET A 110 9.52 1.10 13.22
N GLU A 111 8.96 -0.08 13.44
CA GLU A 111 9.67 -1.33 13.19
C GLU A 111 9.81 -1.60 11.69
N ARG A 112 10.93 -2.17 11.29
CA ARG A 112 11.30 -2.40 9.90
C ARG A 112 11.95 -3.77 9.71
N ASN A 113 11.79 -4.37 8.51
CA ASN A 113 12.48 -5.60 8.12
C ASN A 113 13.81 -5.29 7.41
N ALA A 114 14.72 -4.61 8.09
CA ALA A 114 16.01 -4.25 7.53
C ALA A 114 17.14 -4.49 8.55
N VAL A 115 18.08 -5.37 8.20
CA VAL A 115 19.24 -5.74 9.02
C VAL A 115 20.50 -5.08 8.47
N ALA A 116 21.31 -4.45 9.33
CA ALA A 116 22.52 -3.72 8.93
C ALA A 116 22.25 -2.69 7.81
N CYS A 117 21.16 -1.92 7.94
CA CYS A 117 20.80 -0.88 6.99
C CYS A 117 21.90 0.19 6.93
N GLY A 118 22.31 0.58 5.72
CA GLY A 118 23.29 1.63 5.50
C GLY A 118 22.66 3.01 5.23
N ASP A 119 21.41 3.21 5.60
CA ASP A 119 20.66 4.48 5.54
C ASP A 119 20.76 5.25 4.21
N CYS A 120 20.79 4.49 3.10
CA CYS A 120 20.98 5.06 1.76
C CYS A 120 19.73 5.72 1.16
N GLY A 121 18.56 5.62 1.79
CA GLY A 121 17.30 6.19 1.32
C GLY A 121 16.71 5.56 0.04
N ALA A 122 17.25 4.44 -0.46
CA ALA A 122 16.88 3.87 -1.76
C ALA A 122 15.88 2.71 -1.70
N CYS A 123 15.14 2.53 -0.59
CA CYS A 123 14.25 1.37 -0.42
C CYS A 123 13.21 1.21 -1.55
N GLY A 124 12.70 2.31 -2.10
CA GLY A 124 11.74 2.31 -3.21
C GLY A 124 12.31 1.81 -4.53
N PHE A 125 13.63 1.73 -4.67
CA PHE A 125 14.34 1.25 -5.87
C PHE A 125 15.13 -0.03 -5.60
N GLY A 126 14.62 -0.87 -4.68
CA GLY A 126 15.29 -2.07 -4.23
C GLY A 126 16.38 -1.80 -3.19
N CYS A 127 16.87 -2.85 -2.55
CA CYS A 127 17.93 -2.75 -1.57
C CYS A 127 19.21 -3.41 -2.09
N ARG A 128 20.16 -2.62 -2.60
CA ARG A 128 21.41 -3.14 -3.17
C ARG A 128 22.32 -3.82 -2.16
N ARG A 129 22.17 -3.50 -0.88
CA ARG A 129 22.95 -4.12 0.20
C ARG A 129 22.34 -5.43 0.69
N GLY A 130 21.16 -5.82 0.21
CA GLY A 130 20.42 -6.97 0.74
C GLY A 130 19.91 -6.77 2.17
N ALA A 131 20.09 -5.58 2.75
CA ALA A 131 19.69 -5.28 4.13
C ALA A 131 18.17 -5.37 4.35
N LYS A 132 17.36 -4.99 3.36
CA LYS A 132 15.91 -5.17 3.40
C LYS A 132 15.58 -6.63 3.11
N LEU A 133 14.94 -7.30 4.08
CA LEU A 133 14.52 -8.70 3.98
C LEU A 133 13.26 -8.81 3.10
N SER A 134 13.43 -8.53 1.82
CA SER A 134 12.40 -8.60 0.79
C SER A 134 12.18 -10.03 0.30
N GLY A 135 11.09 -10.27 -0.46
CA GLY A 135 10.80 -11.58 -1.05
C GLY A 135 11.99 -12.23 -1.76
N PRO A 136 12.72 -11.54 -2.65
CA PRO A 136 13.92 -12.10 -3.28
C PRO A 136 15.03 -12.50 -2.30
N VAL A 137 15.20 -11.77 -1.22
CA VAL A 137 16.27 -12.03 -0.23
C VAL A 137 15.91 -13.21 0.67
N LEU A 138 14.65 -13.35 1.07
CA LEU A 138 14.19 -14.41 1.97
C LEU A 138 13.45 -15.52 1.22
N HIS A 139 12.19 -15.30 0.96
CA HIS A 139 11.26 -16.36 0.58
C HIS A 139 11.55 -16.96 -0.79
N LEU A 140 11.92 -16.14 -1.80
CA LEU A 140 12.25 -16.67 -3.12
C LEU A 140 13.60 -17.37 -3.12
N ALA A 141 14.57 -16.87 -2.35
CA ALA A 141 15.86 -17.55 -2.19
C ALA A 141 15.67 -18.92 -1.52
N GLU A 142 14.82 -19.01 -0.50
CA GLU A 142 14.50 -20.28 0.16
C GLU A 142 13.73 -21.23 -0.76
N ALA A 143 12.73 -20.74 -1.47
CA ALA A 143 11.99 -21.51 -2.45
C ALA A 143 12.92 -22.08 -3.54
N ALA A 144 13.91 -21.31 -4.01
CA ALA A 144 14.92 -21.78 -4.97
C ALA A 144 15.75 -22.95 -4.41
N ARG A 145 16.15 -22.91 -3.13
CA ARG A 145 16.87 -24.02 -2.48
C ARG A 145 16.05 -25.30 -2.45
N HIS A 146 14.73 -25.18 -2.41
CA HIS A 146 13.78 -26.30 -2.50
C HIS A 146 13.32 -26.62 -3.93
N GLY A 147 14.03 -26.15 -4.95
CA GLY A 147 13.80 -26.49 -6.35
C GLY A 147 12.73 -25.66 -7.08
N ALA A 148 12.24 -24.58 -6.49
CA ALA A 148 11.36 -23.67 -7.21
C ALA A 148 12.09 -22.99 -8.38
N ARG A 149 11.41 -22.86 -9.51
CA ARG A 149 11.92 -22.20 -10.71
C ARG A 149 11.15 -20.91 -10.98
N PHE A 150 11.84 -19.90 -11.47
CA PHE A 150 11.28 -18.59 -11.75
C PHE A 150 11.36 -18.29 -13.25
N LEU A 151 10.23 -18.03 -13.88
CA LEU A 151 10.14 -17.51 -15.23
C LEU A 151 9.77 -16.04 -15.14
N VAL A 152 10.72 -15.17 -15.45
CA VAL A 152 10.56 -13.72 -15.48
C VAL A 152 10.25 -13.23 -16.90
N ASP A 153 9.81 -11.96 -17.05
CA ASP A 153 9.46 -11.36 -18.34
C ASP A 153 8.41 -12.16 -19.15
N ALA A 154 7.55 -12.88 -18.44
CA ALA A 154 6.48 -13.69 -19.01
C ALA A 154 5.14 -13.41 -18.30
N PRO A 155 4.53 -12.22 -18.51
CA PRO A 155 3.27 -11.86 -17.86
C PRO A 155 2.17 -12.88 -18.18
N VAL A 156 1.61 -13.47 -17.13
CA VAL A 156 0.46 -14.38 -17.23
C VAL A 156 -0.76 -13.58 -17.70
N ARG A 157 -1.42 -14.11 -18.72
CA ARG A 157 -2.65 -13.51 -19.29
C ARG A 157 -3.90 -14.08 -18.65
N ARG A 158 -3.94 -15.40 -18.48
CA ARG A 158 -5.09 -16.11 -17.89
C ARG A 158 -4.67 -17.43 -17.27
N VAL A 159 -5.52 -17.95 -16.40
CA VAL A 159 -5.52 -19.34 -15.95
C VAL A 159 -6.27 -20.18 -16.98
N ILE A 160 -5.79 -21.38 -17.29
CA ILE A 160 -6.51 -22.35 -18.12
C ILE A 160 -7.42 -23.14 -17.18
N VAL A 161 -8.73 -22.98 -17.39
CA VAL A 161 -9.76 -23.72 -16.67
C VAL A 161 -10.47 -24.65 -17.62
N SER A 162 -10.56 -25.95 -17.27
CA SER A 162 -11.30 -26.98 -18.01
C SER A 162 -12.10 -27.80 -17.01
N ASP A 163 -13.35 -28.04 -17.30
CA ASP A 163 -14.27 -28.85 -16.48
C ASP A 163 -14.28 -28.46 -15.00
N GLY A 164 -14.33 -27.14 -14.74
CA GLY A 164 -14.32 -26.58 -13.40
C GLY A 164 -12.99 -26.70 -12.62
N ARG A 165 -11.88 -27.01 -13.31
CA ARG A 165 -10.55 -27.20 -12.71
C ARG A 165 -9.49 -26.34 -13.39
N ALA A 166 -8.60 -25.76 -12.61
CA ALA A 166 -7.39 -25.15 -13.12
C ALA A 166 -6.42 -26.26 -13.63
N THR A 167 -5.86 -26.05 -14.83
CA THR A 167 -4.94 -27.00 -15.48
C THR A 167 -3.62 -26.36 -15.88
N GLY A 168 -3.44 -25.08 -15.61
CA GLY A 168 -2.24 -24.31 -15.90
C GLY A 168 -2.49 -22.85 -16.18
N VAL A 169 -1.52 -22.18 -16.77
CA VAL A 169 -1.58 -20.76 -17.14
C VAL A 169 -1.09 -20.52 -18.56
N GLU A 170 -1.59 -19.47 -19.18
CA GLU A 170 -1.04 -18.90 -20.42
C GLU A 170 -0.34 -17.57 -20.09
N ALA A 171 0.89 -17.45 -20.57
CA ALA A 171 1.71 -16.25 -20.49
C ALA A 171 2.17 -15.82 -21.89
N VAL A 172 2.69 -14.61 -22.00
CA VAL A 172 3.34 -14.12 -23.22
C VAL A 172 4.73 -13.66 -22.82
N ALA A 173 5.76 -14.30 -23.35
CA ALA A 173 7.14 -13.90 -23.12
C ALA A 173 7.44 -12.53 -23.77
N ARG A 174 8.52 -11.89 -23.36
CA ARG A 174 8.91 -10.55 -23.82
C ARG A 174 9.11 -10.46 -25.34
N ASP A 175 9.53 -11.56 -25.97
CA ASP A 175 9.68 -11.70 -27.43
C ASP A 175 8.36 -11.97 -28.17
N GLY A 176 7.23 -12.00 -27.47
CA GLY A 176 5.89 -12.21 -28.01
C GLY A 176 5.46 -13.68 -28.10
N HIS A 177 6.32 -14.65 -27.80
CA HIS A 177 5.95 -16.06 -27.80
C HIS A 177 4.95 -16.38 -26.69
N ARG A 178 3.98 -17.23 -27.02
CA ARG A 178 3.04 -17.79 -26.04
C ARG A 178 3.73 -18.91 -25.26
N VAL A 179 3.61 -18.84 -23.94
CA VAL A 179 4.10 -19.83 -23.01
C VAL A 179 2.92 -20.46 -22.28
N THR A 180 2.83 -21.77 -22.30
CA THR A 180 1.85 -22.52 -21.51
C THR A 180 2.58 -23.31 -20.43
N VAL A 181 2.21 -23.09 -19.17
CA VAL A 181 2.68 -23.89 -18.04
C VAL A 181 1.52 -24.74 -17.54
N ARG A 182 1.69 -26.07 -17.58
CA ARG A 182 0.70 -27.02 -17.06
C ARG A 182 0.95 -27.28 -15.58
N ALA A 183 -0.09 -27.18 -14.76
CA ALA A 183 -0.03 -27.48 -13.34
C ALA A 183 -1.44 -27.82 -12.81
N PRO A 184 -1.58 -28.80 -11.91
CA PRO A 184 -2.86 -29.18 -11.32
C PRO A 184 -3.34 -28.16 -10.26
N ARG A 185 -2.44 -27.30 -9.78
CA ARG A 185 -2.71 -26.23 -8.84
C ARG A 185 -2.11 -24.93 -9.34
N VAL A 186 -2.90 -23.85 -9.29
CA VAL A 186 -2.49 -22.50 -9.70
C VAL A 186 -2.81 -21.53 -8.56
N VAL A 187 -1.81 -20.80 -8.10
CA VAL A 187 -1.97 -19.70 -7.14
C VAL A 187 -1.78 -18.38 -7.86
N VAL A 188 -2.83 -17.58 -7.94
CA VAL A 188 -2.75 -16.23 -8.50
C VAL A 188 -2.30 -15.26 -7.41
N ALA A 189 -1.17 -14.61 -7.61
CA ALA A 189 -0.56 -13.66 -6.68
C ALA A 189 -0.08 -12.40 -7.43
N ALA A 190 -0.91 -11.88 -8.33
CA ALA A 190 -0.57 -10.77 -9.23
C ALA A 190 -0.88 -9.37 -8.64
N GLY A 191 -1.29 -9.33 -7.37
CA GLY A 191 -1.68 -8.12 -6.65
C GLY A 191 -3.09 -7.63 -6.97
N ALA A 192 -3.65 -6.79 -6.10
CA ALA A 192 -5.05 -6.39 -6.16
C ALA A 192 -5.46 -5.68 -7.48
N LEU A 193 -4.52 -5.16 -8.24
CA LEU A 193 -4.81 -4.51 -9.52
C LEU A 193 -4.80 -5.47 -10.71
N ARG A 194 -4.08 -6.59 -10.64
CA ARG A 194 -3.93 -7.51 -11.77
C ARG A 194 -4.63 -8.86 -11.55
N THR A 195 -4.74 -9.33 -10.31
CA THR A 195 -5.44 -10.58 -9.98
C THR A 195 -6.88 -10.60 -10.53
N PRO A 196 -7.75 -9.58 -10.33
CA PRO A 196 -9.10 -9.62 -10.91
C PRO A 196 -9.08 -9.68 -12.44
N ALA A 197 -8.14 -9.01 -13.09
CA ALA A 197 -8.03 -9.02 -14.55
C ALA A 197 -7.61 -10.40 -15.10
N ILE A 198 -6.73 -11.12 -14.38
CA ILE A 198 -6.36 -12.49 -14.75
C ILE A 198 -7.56 -13.43 -14.59
N LEU A 199 -8.28 -13.34 -13.48
CA LEU A 199 -9.46 -14.17 -13.23
C LEU A 199 -10.58 -13.90 -14.24
N GLU A 200 -10.85 -12.64 -14.56
CA GLU A 200 -11.84 -12.25 -15.57
C GLU A 200 -11.49 -12.79 -16.97
N ARG A 201 -10.21 -12.69 -17.39
CA ARG A 201 -9.74 -13.29 -18.66
C ARG A 201 -9.76 -14.81 -18.65
N SER A 202 -9.81 -15.43 -17.49
CA SER A 202 -9.95 -16.89 -17.34
C SER A 202 -11.39 -17.37 -17.45
N GLY A 203 -12.34 -16.46 -17.73
CA GLY A 203 -13.77 -16.76 -17.86
C GLY A 203 -14.52 -16.78 -16.53
N LEU A 204 -13.92 -16.30 -15.44
CA LEU A 204 -14.57 -16.22 -14.13
C LEU A 204 -15.37 -14.91 -14.03
N ALA A 205 -16.66 -15.02 -13.81
CA ALA A 205 -17.60 -13.90 -13.83
C ALA A 205 -18.29 -13.69 -12.47
N HIS A 206 -17.54 -13.86 -11.37
CA HIS A 206 -18.08 -13.64 -10.05
C HIS A 206 -18.48 -12.16 -9.86
N PRO A 207 -19.71 -11.85 -9.34
CA PRO A 207 -20.19 -10.47 -9.26
C PRO A 207 -19.37 -9.57 -8.33
N ALA A 208 -18.70 -10.14 -7.34
CA ALA A 208 -17.80 -9.42 -6.44
C ALA A 208 -16.38 -9.23 -6.99
N LEU A 209 -16.03 -9.87 -8.12
CA LEU A 209 -14.68 -9.77 -8.70
C LEU A 209 -14.37 -8.34 -9.14
N GLY A 210 -13.22 -7.85 -8.71
CA GLY A 210 -12.78 -6.48 -9.00
C GLY A 210 -13.52 -5.39 -8.20
N ARG A 211 -14.50 -5.73 -7.38
CA ARG A 211 -15.14 -4.80 -6.44
C ARG A 211 -14.32 -4.66 -5.17
N TYR A 212 -14.75 -3.74 -4.31
CA TYR A 212 -14.16 -3.53 -2.98
C TYR A 212 -12.66 -3.17 -2.98
N LEU A 213 -12.17 -2.53 -4.07
CA LEU A 213 -10.82 -1.97 -4.06
C LEU A 213 -10.66 -1.01 -2.87
N ARG A 214 -9.76 -1.34 -1.96
CA ARG A 214 -9.31 -0.50 -0.86
C ARG A 214 -7.89 -0.06 -1.16
N VAL A 215 -7.53 1.14 -0.73
CA VAL A 215 -6.23 1.72 -1.11
C VAL A 215 -5.50 2.40 0.02
N HIS A 216 -6.13 2.67 1.17
CA HIS A 216 -5.63 3.63 2.12
C HIS A 216 -5.35 4.97 1.42
N PRO A 217 -6.35 5.84 1.21
CA PRO A 217 -6.12 7.15 0.61
C PRO A 217 -5.18 7.99 1.48
N VAL A 218 -4.11 8.49 0.88
CA VAL A 218 -3.02 9.16 1.58
C VAL A 218 -2.98 10.62 1.16
N PRO A 219 -3.46 11.57 2.00
CA PRO A 219 -3.18 12.99 1.85
C PRO A 219 -1.74 13.30 2.24
N VAL A 220 -1.15 14.32 1.62
CA VAL A 220 0.21 14.78 1.89
C VAL A 220 0.19 16.23 2.36
N VAL A 221 0.86 16.50 3.48
CA VAL A 221 1.11 17.85 3.99
C VAL A 221 2.61 18.04 4.13
N ILE A 222 3.11 19.19 3.66
CA ILE A 222 4.53 19.53 3.67
C ILE A 222 4.77 20.61 4.70
N GLY A 223 5.82 20.44 5.52
CA GLY A 223 6.34 21.50 6.38
C GLY A 223 7.74 21.94 5.93
N ARG A 224 7.97 23.25 5.80
CA ARG A 224 9.28 23.83 5.56
C ARG A 224 9.88 24.31 6.90
N TYR A 225 11.16 24.06 7.09
CA TYR A 225 11.88 24.32 8.35
C TYR A 225 13.08 25.24 8.13
N GLY A 226 13.57 25.86 9.20
CA GLY A 226 14.75 26.73 9.16
C GLY A 226 16.08 25.97 9.07
N GLN A 227 16.09 24.66 9.40
CA GLN A 227 17.27 23.79 9.27
C GLN A 227 17.09 22.77 8.15
N PRO A 228 18.20 22.25 7.60
CA PRO A 228 18.15 21.19 6.59
C PRO A 228 17.44 19.93 7.12
N ILE A 229 16.49 19.43 6.35
CA ILE A 229 15.78 18.18 6.59
C ILE A 229 16.34 17.06 5.69
N GLU A 230 16.64 17.39 4.43
CA GLU A 230 17.17 16.47 3.42
C GLU A 230 16.37 15.16 3.37
N MET A 231 15.05 15.26 3.07
CA MET A 231 14.08 14.17 3.18
C MET A 231 14.49 12.88 2.45
N TRP A 232 15.37 12.95 1.47
CA TRP A 232 15.90 11.81 0.70
C TRP A 232 17.03 11.05 1.43
N ARG A 233 17.57 11.59 2.54
CA ARG A 233 18.63 10.95 3.32
C ARG A 233 18.09 10.07 4.44
N GLY A 234 18.86 9.05 4.77
CA GLY A 234 18.55 8.12 5.83
C GLY A 234 17.53 7.07 5.42
N THR A 235 17.08 6.28 6.36
CA THR A 235 16.02 5.29 6.11
C THR A 235 14.73 5.97 5.65
N MET A 236 13.95 5.30 4.79
CA MET A 236 12.76 5.91 4.17
C MET A 236 11.71 6.30 5.21
N GLN A 237 11.40 5.40 6.14
CA GLN A 237 10.48 5.67 7.25
C GLN A 237 11.08 5.14 8.55
N ALA A 238 10.98 5.92 9.63
CA ALA A 238 11.59 5.61 10.92
C ALA A 238 10.70 5.89 12.12
N ALA A 239 9.68 6.75 11.97
CA ALA A 239 8.73 7.10 13.02
C ALA A 239 7.29 7.09 12.51
N ARG A 240 6.35 6.91 13.45
CA ARG A 240 4.91 6.93 13.19
C ARG A 240 4.15 7.46 14.41
N SER A 241 2.91 7.92 14.20
CA SER A 241 1.94 8.15 15.27
C SER A 241 0.67 7.34 15.01
N ARG A 242 0.20 6.65 16.05
CA ARG A 242 -1.05 5.89 16.06
C ARG A 242 -2.16 6.59 16.84
N HIS A 243 -1.98 7.86 17.16
CA HIS A 243 -2.91 8.60 18.01
C HIS A 243 -4.35 8.55 17.51
N PHE A 244 -4.55 8.58 16.19
CA PHE A 244 -5.85 8.56 15.53
C PHE A 244 -6.23 7.19 14.94
N PHE A 245 -5.46 6.16 15.22
CA PHE A 245 -5.62 4.86 14.58
C PHE A 245 -6.37 3.86 15.45
N GLY A 246 -7.43 3.27 14.89
CA GLY A 246 -8.24 2.22 15.50
C GLY A 246 -9.58 2.71 16.04
N PRO A 247 -10.45 1.76 16.44
CA PRO A 247 -11.77 2.07 16.98
C PRO A 247 -11.71 2.97 18.23
N GLY A 248 -12.59 3.96 18.31
CA GLY A 248 -12.73 4.83 19.48
C GLY A 248 -11.62 5.86 19.66
N ARG A 249 -10.70 6.02 18.74
CA ARG A 249 -9.69 7.06 18.81
C ARG A 249 -10.27 8.45 18.47
N PRO A 250 -9.93 9.49 19.23
CA PRO A 250 -10.50 10.82 19.05
C PRO A 250 -9.96 11.50 17.79
N GLY A 251 -10.82 12.26 17.10
CA GLY A 251 -10.42 13.16 16.00
C GLY A 251 -9.97 12.48 14.71
N GLY A 252 -10.00 11.14 14.63
CA GLY A 252 -9.50 10.38 13.48
C GLY A 252 -10.48 10.26 12.31
N GLY A 253 -11.69 10.77 12.45
CA GLY A 253 -12.78 10.47 11.50
C GLY A 253 -13.24 9.00 11.61
N PRO A 254 -14.24 8.57 10.81
CA PRO A 254 -14.88 7.27 10.98
C PRO A 254 -13.97 6.08 10.64
N GLY A 255 -12.96 6.24 9.77
CA GLY A 255 -12.02 5.18 9.39
C GLY A 255 -10.74 5.14 10.22
N GLY A 256 -10.35 6.26 10.82
CA GLY A 256 -9.07 6.43 11.49
C GLY A 256 -7.88 6.50 10.51
N PHE A 257 -6.73 6.90 11.03
CA PHE A 257 -5.50 6.99 10.25
C PHE A 257 -4.24 6.89 11.12
N MET A 258 -3.13 6.56 10.48
CA MET A 258 -1.79 6.55 11.07
C MET A 258 -0.92 7.59 10.36
N ILE A 259 -0.15 8.37 11.14
CA ILE A 259 0.77 9.38 10.60
C ILE A 259 2.14 8.74 10.38
N GLU A 260 2.71 8.98 9.19
CA GLU A 260 4.04 8.54 8.78
C GLU A 260 4.78 9.64 8.02
N SER A 261 6.08 9.54 7.88
CA SER A 261 6.85 10.37 6.94
C SER A 261 6.71 9.84 5.50
N ALA A 262 6.81 10.73 4.53
CA ALA A 262 6.79 10.37 3.12
C ALA A 262 7.98 10.95 2.37
N PRO A 263 9.18 10.45 2.62
CA PRO A 263 10.35 10.94 1.91
C PRO A 263 10.23 10.68 0.41
N ALA A 264 10.68 11.63 -0.38
CA ALA A 264 10.78 11.47 -1.82
C ALA A 264 12.19 11.85 -2.28
N HIS A 265 12.68 11.21 -3.32
CA HIS A 265 13.83 11.68 -4.05
C HIS A 265 13.45 12.93 -4.87
N VAL A 266 14.43 13.71 -5.25
CA VAL A 266 14.20 15.07 -5.80
C VAL A 266 13.31 15.04 -7.04
N GLY A 267 13.51 14.09 -7.96
CA GLY A 267 12.71 13.99 -9.18
C GLY A 267 11.25 13.61 -8.90
N VAL A 268 11.02 12.62 -8.03
CA VAL A 268 9.67 12.26 -7.59
C VAL A 268 9.01 13.43 -6.86
N ALA A 269 9.71 14.10 -5.95
CA ALA A 269 9.18 15.26 -5.25
C ALA A 269 8.76 16.37 -6.23
N ALA A 270 9.62 16.69 -7.19
CA ALA A 270 9.33 17.72 -8.20
C ALA A 270 8.09 17.41 -9.04
N SER A 271 7.81 16.12 -9.34
CA SER A 271 6.64 15.71 -10.11
C SER A 271 5.32 15.77 -9.33
N LEU A 272 5.38 15.81 -8.00
CA LEU A 272 4.22 15.79 -7.12
C LEU A 272 3.84 17.17 -6.56
N LEU A 273 4.73 18.17 -6.69
CA LEU A 273 4.47 19.52 -6.21
C LEU A 273 3.39 20.21 -7.07
N PRO A 274 2.45 20.95 -6.46
CA PRO A 274 1.45 21.69 -7.22
C PRO A 274 2.12 22.77 -8.08
N TRP A 275 1.70 22.83 -9.35
CA TRP A 275 2.17 23.88 -10.24
C TRP A 275 1.41 25.18 -9.99
N GLU A 276 2.06 26.15 -9.38
CA GLU A 276 1.51 27.48 -9.08
C GLU A 276 2.19 28.61 -9.91
N GLY A 277 2.76 28.24 -11.05
CA GLY A 277 3.57 29.13 -11.90
C GLY A 277 5.07 29.00 -11.65
N ARG A 278 5.86 29.49 -12.60
CA ARG A 278 7.32 29.29 -12.63
C ARG A 278 8.02 29.77 -11.34
N VAL A 279 7.73 30.98 -10.89
CA VAL A 279 8.41 31.58 -9.73
C VAL A 279 8.15 30.78 -8.44
N ALA A 280 6.88 30.41 -8.19
CA ALA A 280 6.51 29.63 -7.01
C ALA A 280 7.13 28.23 -7.05
N SER A 281 7.12 27.58 -8.23
CA SER A 281 7.69 26.24 -8.39
C SER A 281 9.20 26.22 -8.25
N GLU A 282 9.90 27.21 -8.81
CA GLU A 282 11.35 27.39 -8.62
C GLU A 282 11.71 27.58 -7.15
N ALA A 283 10.94 28.40 -6.42
CA ALA A 283 11.15 28.60 -4.98
C ALA A 283 10.94 27.30 -4.19
N MET A 284 9.86 26.57 -4.45
CA MET A 284 9.59 25.28 -3.78
C MET A 284 10.68 24.25 -4.08
N LEU A 285 11.15 24.16 -5.30
CA LEU A 285 12.24 23.26 -5.69
C LEU A 285 13.57 23.64 -5.03
N GLY A 286 13.86 24.93 -4.94
CA GLY A 286 15.05 25.46 -4.24
C GLY A 286 15.04 25.14 -2.74
N ASP A 287 13.86 25.10 -2.13
CA ASP A 287 13.64 24.85 -0.71
C ASP A 287 13.52 23.36 -0.35
N LEU A 288 13.51 22.42 -1.32
CA LEU A 288 13.33 20.98 -1.06
C LEU A 288 14.27 20.43 0.03
N ARG A 289 15.45 21.00 0.19
CA ARG A 289 16.40 20.64 1.25
C ARG A 289 15.83 20.85 2.66
N TYR A 290 14.92 21.79 2.84
CA TYR A 290 14.34 22.18 4.12
C TYR A 290 12.95 21.60 4.35
N VAL A 291 12.49 20.72 3.48
CA VAL A 291 11.11 20.21 3.47
C VAL A 291 11.01 18.84 4.11
N ALA A 292 10.01 18.67 4.98
CA ALA A 292 9.56 17.38 5.48
C ALA A 292 8.13 17.12 4.99
N PRO A 293 7.89 16.12 4.15
CA PRO A 293 6.54 15.67 3.84
C PRO A 293 6.06 14.66 4.89
N LEU A 294 4.85 14.86 5.39
CA LEU A 294 4.13 13.89 6.22
C LEU A 294 2.89 13.40 5.50
N ILE A 295 2.53 12.17 5.76
CA ILE A 295 1.35 11.50 5.23
C ILE A 295 0.50 10.91 6.33
N ALA A 296 -0.77 10.69 6.01
CA ALA A 296 -1.64 9.89 6.83
C ALA A 296 -2.16 8.69 6.04
N VAL A 297 -1.94 7.49 6.54
CA VAL A 297 -2.47 6.25 6.00
C VAL A 297 -3.89 6.11 6.52
N CYS A 298 -4.89 6.59 5.75
CA CYS A 298 -6.29 6.58 6.14
C CYS A 298 -6.92 5.20 5.85
N ARG A 299 -7.65 4.64 6.80
CA ARG A 299 -8.44 3.44 6.58
C ARG A 299 -9.71 3.81 5.82
N ASP A 300 -9.79 3.47 4.53
CA ASP A 300 -11.00 3.66 3.72
C ASP A 300 -12.07 2.61 4.04
N LEU A 301 -13.29 3.07 4.22
CA LEU A 301 -14.47 2.25 4.55
C LEU A 301 -15.26 1.89 3.29
N ASP A 302 -15.28 2.79 2.33
CA ASP A 302 -15.87 2.58 1.03
C ASP A 302 -14.78 2.28 0.00
N GLY A 303 -15.13 1.74 -1.14
CA GLY A 303 -14.12 1.26 -2.08
C GLY A 303 -14.39 1.62 -3.52
N GLY A 304 -13.34 1.38 -4.31
CA GLY A 304 -13.37 1.48 -5.75
C GLY A 304 -13.59 0.14 -6.45
N THR A 305 -13.30 0.13 -7.73
CA THR A 305 -13.40 -1.06 -8.58
C THR A 305 -12.20 -1.18 -9.52
N VAL A 306 -11.86 -2.43 -9.82
CA VAL A 306 -10.91 -2.82 -10.86
C VAL A 306 -11.64 -3.68 -11.88
N SER A 307 -11.57 -3.35 -13.15
CA SER A 307 -12.23 -4.11 -14.23
C SER A 307 -11.39 -4.11 -15.49
N LEU A 308 -11.72 -4.94 -16.46
CA LEU A 308 -11.15 -4.90 -17.78
C LEU A 308 -11.89 -3.91 -18.69
N ARG A 309 -11.15 -3.16 -19.48
CA ARG A 309 -11.67 -2.43 -20.64
C ARG A 309 -11.83 -3.40 -21.83
N ARG A 310 -12.62 -3.05 -22.81
CA ARG A 310 -12.72 -3.82 -24.08
C ARG A 310 -11.36 -3.99 -24.78
N SER A 311 -10.44 -3.06 -24.58
CA SER A 311 -9.05 -3.15 -25.04
C SER A 311 -8.20 -4.21 -24.31
N GLY A 312 -8.73 -4.80 -23.25
CA GLY A 312 -7.97 -5.71 -22.36
C GLY A 312 -7.07 -5.02 -21.35
N THR A 313 -7.05 -3.68 -21.28
CA THR A 313 -6.33 -2.93 -20.24
C THR A 313 -7.15 -2.86 -18.95
N VAL A 314 -6.47 -2.68 -17.83
CA VAL A 314 -7.12 -2.53 -16.52
C VAL A 314 -7.69 -1.12 -16.39
N ARG A 315 -8.92 -1.05 -15.87
CA ARG A 315 -9.58 0.19 -15.47
C ARG A 315 -9.66 0.24 -13.95
N ILE A 316 -9.25 1.34 -13.36
CA ILE A 316 -9.33 1.59 -11.93
C ILE A 316 -10.27 2.76 -11.71
N ARG A 317 -11.32 2.55 -10.91
CA ARG A 317 -12.23 3.60 -10.46
C ARG A 317 -12.17 3.69 -8.96
N TYR A 318 -11.86 4.86 -8.46
CA TYR A 318 -11.82 5.13 -7.02
C TYR A 318 -12.20 6.59 -6.79
N ARG A 319 -13.12 6.80 -5.88
CA ARG A 319 -13.50 8.13 -5.38
C ARG A 319 -13.69 8.04 -3.88
N LEU A 320 -13.25 9.05 -3.18
CA LEU A 320 -13.54 9.19 -1.76
C LEU A 320 -15.06 9.32 -1.57
N SER A 321 -15.61 8.51 -0.68
CA SER A 321 -16.97 8.73 -0.16
C SER A 321 -16.98 9.93 0.80
N ASP A 322 -18.15 10.39 1.20
CA ASP A 322 -18.26 11.46 2.18
C ASP A 322 -17.56 11.08 3.49
N ARG A 323 -17.73 9.83 3.95
CA ARG A 323 -17.10 9.30 5.18
C ARG A 323 -15.58 9.24 5.08
N ASP A 324 -15.05 8.74 3.96
CA ASP A 324 -13.62 8.68 3.73
C ASP A 324 -13.04 10.08 3.53
N GLY A 325 -13.82 10.99 2.92
CA GLY A 325 -13.49 12.41 2.81
C GLY A 325 -13.37 13.11 4.16
N GLU A 326 -14.23 12.79 5.12
CA GLU A 326 -14.12 13.30 6.51
C GLU A 326 -12.81 12.83 7.16
N THR A 327 -12.48 11.56 7.03
CA THR A 327 -11.22 11.00 7.55
C THR A 327 -10.00 11.68 6.93
N VAL A 328 -10.03 11.90 5.61
CA VAL A 328 -8.94 12.58 4.88
C VAL A 328 -8.78 14.04 5.30
N ARG A 329 -9.88 14.79 5.53
CA ARG A 329 -9.82 16.16 6.05
C ARG A 329 -9.27 16.22 7.47
N ALA A 330 -9.71 15.32 8.35
CA ALA A 330 -9.19 15.20 9.71
C ALA A 330 -7.70 14.86 9.70
N ALA A 331 -7.27 13.95 8.81
CA ALA A 331 -5.88 13.60 8.62
C ALA A 331 -5.03 14.79 8.15
N ALA A 332 -5.48 15.55 7.15
CA ALA A 332 -4.77 16.74 6.67
C ALA A 332 -4.61 17.80 7.79
N ALA A 333 -5.65 17.99 8.62
CA ALA A 333 -5.58 18.89 9.77
C ALA A 333 -4.59 18.39 10.84
N ALA A 334 -4.58 17.08 11.14
CA ALA A 334 -3.64 16.50 12.09
C ALA A 334 -2.18 16.59 11.61
N LEU A 335 -1.91 16.34 10.34
CA LEU A 335 -0.59 16.52 9.74
C LEU A 335 -0.11 17.98 9.87
N ALA A 336 -1.00 18.93 9.60
CA ALA A 336 -0.70 20.35 9.75
C ALA A 336 -0.42 20.74 11.22
N GLN A 337 -1.14 20.17 12.18
CA GLN A 337 -0.90 20.37 13.62
C GLN A 337 0.47 19.84 14.03
N VAL A 338 0.86 18.64 13.56
CA VAL A 338 2.21 18.08 13.80
C VAL A 338 3.29 19.02 13.27
N HIS A 339 3.16 19.51 12.04
CA HIS A 339 4.11 20.46 11.48
C HIS A 339 4.20 21.76 12.27
N ARG A 340 3.04 22.33 12.68
CA ARG A 340 2.99 23.54 13.50
C ARG A 340 3.66 23.35 14.84
N ALA A 341 3.36 22.26 15.53
CA ALA A 341 3.93 21.90 16.84
C ALA A 341 5.42 21.56 16.75
N ALA A 342 5.91 21.11 15.57
CA ALA A 342 7.32 20.90 15.29
C ALA A 342 8.06 22.16 14.80
N ASN A 343 7.43 23.34 14.87
CA ASN A 343 7.98 24.65 14.49
C ASN A 343 8.28 24.81 12.98
N ALA A 344 7.40 24.30 12.13
CA ALA A 344 7.46 24.60 10.70
C ALA A 344 7.29 26.10 10.42
N LEU A 345 8.11 26.66 9.55
CA LEU A 345 8.03 28.04 9.07
C LEU A 345 6.89 28.24 8.08
N GLU A 346 6.59 27.22 7.30
CA GLU A 346 5.50 27.18 6.34
C GLU A 346 4.90 25.76 6.31
N ILE A 347 3.61 25.68 6.15
CA ILE A 347 2.85 24.43 6.01
C ILE A 347 2.02 24.52 4.72
N VAL A 348 2.14 23.52 3.86
CA VAL A 348 1.45 23.45 2.58
C VAL A 348 0.72 22.12 2.47
N VAL A 349 -0.57 22.16 2.14
CA VAL A 349 -1.34 20.97 1.77
C VAL A 349 -1.25 20.80 0.26
N LEU A 350 -0.93 19.60 -0.22
CA LEU A 350 -0.86 19.33 -1.66
C LEU A 350 -2.29 19.25 -2.25
N ALA A 351 -2.81 20.42 -2.62
CA ALA A 351 -4.15 20.58 -3.19
C ALA A 351 -4.14 21.69 -4.25
N THR A 352 -5.23 21.84 -4.98
CA THR A 352 -5.38 22.88 -6.01
C THR A 352 -6.66 23.70 -5.73
N PRO A 353 -6.55 24.98 -5.31
CA PRO A 353 -5.32 25.67 -4.91
C PRO A 353 -4.71 25.08 -3.62
N ALA A 354 -3.40 25.24 -3.42
CA ALA A 354 -2.71 24.73 -2.25
C ALA A 354 -2.92 25.61 -1.01
N PRO A 355 -3.65 25.15 0.03
CA PRO A 355 -3.76 25.89 1.28
C PRO A 355 -2.41 26.00 1.97
N ARG A 356 -2.08 27.20 2.46
CA ARG A 356 -0.81 27.52 3.14
C ARG A 356 -1.07 28.18 4.50
N SER A 357 -0.11 27.97 5.41
CA SER A 357 0.00 28.70 6.68
C SER A 357 1.46 28.96 7.00
N TYR A 358 1.78 30.18 7.38
CA TYR A 358 3.13 30.61 7.77
C TYR A 358 3.26 30.70 9.30
N ALA A 359 4.52 30.70 9.78
CA ALA A 359 4.79 31.00 11.18
C ALA A 359 4.26 32.40 11.52
N GLY A 360 3.49 32.50 12.62
CA GLY A 360 2.81 33.75 13.00
C GLY A 360 1.36 33.89 12.51
N ASP A 361 0.92 33.08 11.53
CA ASP A 361 -0.47 33.11 11.09
C ASP A 361 -1.45 32.64 12.19
N HIS A 362 -2.71 33.10 12.08
CA HIS A 362 -3.82 32.61 12.88
C HIS A 362 -4.18 31.18 12.48
N PHE A 363 -3.53 30.21 13.12
CA PHE A 363 -3.54 28.79 12.73
C PHE A 363 -4.92 28.13 12.78
N GLU A 364 -5.78 28.52 13.74
CA GLU A 364 -7.17 28.04 13.83
C GLU A 364 -7.98 28.38 12.57
N GLY A 365 -7.72 29.53 11.95
CA GLY A 365 -8.30 29.90 10.66
C GLY A 365 -7.86 28.95 9.54
N PHE A 366 -6.61 28.51 9.56
CA PHE A 366 -6.11 27.51 8.63
C PHE A 366 -6.78 26.16 8.84
N LEU A 367 -6.89 25.67 10.07
CA LEU A 367 -7.57 24.41 10.39
C LEU A 367 -9.04 24.42 9.96
N ARG A 368 -9.76 25.54 10.14
CA ARG A 368 -11.13 25.69 9.63
C ARG A 368 -11.22 25.57 8.10
N ARG A 369 -10.22 26.05 7.36
CA ARG A 369 -10.16 25.83 5.90
C ARG A 369 -9.93 24.36 5.56
N LEU A 370 -9.06 23.66 6.29
CA LEU A 370 -8.81 22.22 6.07
C LEU A 370 -10.03 21.36 6.38
N ALA A 371 -10.85 21.73 7.37
CA ALA A 371 -12.10 21.03 7.66
C ALA A 371 -13.12 21.10 6.49
N ARG A 372 -12.95 22.07 5.57
CA ARG A 372 -13.79 22.28 4.38
C ARG A 372 -13.03 21.99 3.08
N LEU A 373 -11.88 21.30 3.17
CA LEU A 373 -11.03 21.01 2.02
C LEU A 373 -11.84 20.23 0.96
N ASP A 374 -11.76 20.69 -0.29
CA ASP A 374 -12.34 19.98 -1.41
C ASP A 374 -11.52 18.73 -1.69
N VAL A 375 -12.12 17.57 -1.49
CA VAL A 375 -11.50 16.24 -1.68
C VAL A 375 -11.93 15.57 -2.99
N ALA A 376 -12.60 16.31 -3.87
CA ALA A 376 -12.95 15.82 -5.20
C ALA A 376 -11.69 15.45 -6.01
N PRO A 377 -11.82 14.60 -7.04
CA PRO A 377 -10.70 14.24 -7.92
C PRO A 377 -9.96 15.48 -8.44
N ASN A 378 -8.63 15.45 -8.40
CA ASN A 378 -7.73 16.53 -8.84
C ASN A 378 -7.82 17.84 -8.02
N ARG A 379 -8.56 17.86 -6.90
CA ARG A 379 -8.57 18.99 -5.95
C ARG A 379 -7.59 18.79 -4.82
N LEU A 380 -7.57 17.61 -4.23
CA LEU A 380 -6.57 17.19 -3.26
C LEU A 380 -5.70 16.12 -3.90
N PHE A 381 -4.37 16.24 -3.77
CA PHE A 381 -3.45 15.18 -4.17
C PHE A 381 -3.61 13.99 -3.21
N ILE A 382 -4.07 12.88 -3.75
CA ILE A 382 -4.22 11.62 -3.04
C ILE A 382 -3.38 10.56 -3.73
N THR A 383 -2.61 9.83 -2.96
CA THR A 383 -1.80 8.71 -3.44
C THR A 383 -2.04 7.45 -2.64
N SER A 384 -1.59 6.32 -3.14
CA SER A 384 -1.54 5.05 -2.41
C SER A 384 -0.50 4.09 -2.97
N ALA A 385 0.08 3.28 -2.06
CA ALA A 385 0.88 2.10 -2.37
C ALA A 385 0.27 0.82 -1.78
N HIS A 386 -1.00 0.85 -1.34
CA HIS A 386 -1.64 -0.18 -0.53
C HIS A 386 -2.95 -0.69 -1.17
N GLN A 387 -2.87 -1.28 -2.37
CA GLN A 387 -4.06 -1.78 -3.08
C GLN A 387 -4.46 -3.16 -2.54
N MET A 388 -5.78 -3.34 -2.22
CA MET A 388 -6.30 -4.56 -1.61
C MET A 388 -7.79 -4.78 -1.92
N GLY A 389 -8.33 -5.98 -1.63
CA GLY A 389 -9.76 -6.29 -1.55
C GLY A 389 -10.47 -6.67 -2.84
N THR A 390 -9.83 -6.73 -3.98
CA THR A 390 -10.47 -6.90 -5.30
C THR A 390 -10.87 -8.35 -5.66
N ALA A 391 -10.44 -9.32 -4.86
CA ALA A 391 -10.89 -10.73 -4.89
C ALA A 391 -11.05 -11.21 -3.45
N ARG A 392 -11.81 -10.45 -2.65
CA ARG A 392 -11.83 -10.60 -1.19
C ARG A 392 -12.22 -11.99 -0.75
N MET A 393 -11.63 -12.41 0.36
CA MET A 393 -11.80 -13.69 1.02
C MET A 393 -12.93 -13.59 2.06
N GLY A 394 -13.75 -14.64 2.17
CA GLY A 394 -14.77 -14.73 3.21
C GLY A 394 -15.77 -15.86 3.00
N ALA A 395 -16.64 -16.07 3.97
CA ALA A 395 -17.57 -17.21 3.99
C ALA A 395 -18.75 -17.04 3.00
N ASP A 396 -19.32 -15.83 2.89
CA ASP A 396 -20.48 -15.58 2.02
C ASP A 396 -20.11 -15.65 0.54
N PRO A 397 -20.57 -16.64 -0.24
CA PRO A 397 -20.24 -16.78 -1.63
C PRO A 397 -20.83 -15.69 -2.53
N SER A 398 -21.85 -14.97 -2.09
CA SER A 398 -22.45 -13.89 -2.90
C SER A 398 -21.58 -12.65 -2.94
N ASP A 399 -20.72 -12.46 -1.95
CA ASP A 399 -19.98 -11.23 -1.69
C ASP A 399 -18.45 -11.42 -1.67
N HIS A 400 -17.96 -12.66 -1.64
CA HIS A 400 -16.55 -12.99 -1.58
C HIS A 400 -16.14 -13.89 -2.74
N VAL A 401 -15.14 -13.45 -3.51
CA VAL A 401 -14.57 -14.19 -4.66
C VAL A 401 -13.80 -15.42 -4.20
N CYS A 402 -13.15 -15.34 -3.03
CA CYS A 402 -12.43 -16.44 -2.46
C CYS A 402 -13.10 -16.94 -1.17
N ASP A 403 -13.06 -18.25 -0.94
CA ASP A 403 -13.48 -18.83 0.33
C ASP A 403 -12.47 -18.51 1.46
N PRO A 404 -12.76 -18.81 2.74
CA PRO A 404 -11.83 -18.55 3.85
C PRO A 404 -10.50 -19.30 3.79
N ARG A 405 -10.30 -20.20 2.84
CA ARG A 405 -9.07 -20.97 2.58
C ARG A 405 -8.30 -20.46 1.36
N GLY A 406 -8.87 -19.51 0.61
CA GLY A 406 -8.24 -18.93 -0.57
C GLY A 406 -8.59 -19.59 -1.90
N HIS A 407 -9.50 -20.58 -1.93
CA HIS A 407 -10.02 -21.13 -3.18
C HIS A 407 -10.87 -20.10 -3.92
N VAL A 408 -10.74 -20.06 -5.23
CA VAL A 408 -11.53 -19.15 -6.08
C VAL A 408 -12.90 -19.78 -6.37
N ARG A 409 -13.95 -19.00 -6.15
CA ARG A 409 -15.31 -19.35 -6.54
C ARG A 409 -15.58 -19.05 -8.00
N ALA A 410 -16.21 -19.98 -8.69
CA ALA A 410 -16.62 -19.80 -10.07
C ALA A 410 -17.80 -18.81 -10.19
N ASP A 411 -18.69 -18.82 -9.20
CA ASP A 411 -19.90 -18.01 -9.17
C ASP A 411 -20.35 -17.66 -7.74
N ALA A 412 -21.38 -16.83 -7.66
CA ALA A 412 -21.98 -16.38 -6.39
C ALA A 412 -22.78 -17.46 -5.63
N ARG A 413 -22.91 -18.69 -6.16
CA ARG A 413 -23.54 -19.84 -5.48
C ARG A 413 -22.53 -20.65 -4.70
N GLY A 414 -21.24 -20.33 -4.83
CA GLY A 414 -20.16 -20.92 -4.04
C GLY A 414 -19.45 -22.11 -4.69
N ALA A 415 -19.74 -22.42 -5.95
CA ALA A 415 -19.01 -23.45 -6.69
C ALA A 415 -17.52 -23.07 -6.78
N LEU A 416 -16.64 -23.96 -6.35
CA LEU A 416 -15.19 -23.72 -6.38
C LEU A 416 -14.58 -24.14 -7.72
N VAL A 417 -13.59 -23.40 -8.18
CA VAL A 417 -12.70 -23.85 -9.25
C VAL A 417 -11.60 -24.71 -8.63
N ALA A 418 -11.65 -26.02 -8.86
CA ALA A 418 -10.70 -26.94 -8.26
C ALA A 418 -9.25 -26.60 -8.65
N GLY A 419 -8.35 -26.58 -7.67
CA GLY A 419 -6.95 -26.26 -7.85
C GLY A 419 -6.64 -24.81 -8.19
N LEU A 420 -7.56 -23.86 -8.01
CA LEU A 420 -7.34 -22.45 -8.20
C LEU A 420 -7.44 -21.66 -6.89
N TYR A 421 -6.38 -20.90 -6.60
CA TYR A 421 -6.25 -20.12 -5.37
C TYR A 421 -5.79 -18.70 -5.65
N VAL A 422 -6.02 -17.80 -4.69
CA VAL A 422 -5.45 -16.44 -4.65
C VAL A 422 -4.63 -16.30 -3.37
N ALA A 423 -3.45 -15.64 -3.46
CA ALA A 423 -2.58 -15.41 -2.31
C ALA A 423 -1.85 -14.05 -2.39
N ASP A 424 -2.61 -12.97 -2.45
CA ASP A 424 -2.07 -11.60 -2.48
C ASP A 424 -3.01 -10.59 -1.78
N GLY A 425 -2.72 -9.29 -1.90
CA GLY A 425 -3.51 -8.23 -1.28
C GLY A 425 -4.97 -8.16 -1.75
N SER A 426 -5.35 -8.80 -2.86
CA SER A 426 -6.74 -8.84 -3.31
C SER A 426 -7.66 -9.61 -2.37
N LEU A 427 -7.11 -10.48 -1.51
CA LEU A 427 -7.85 -11.28 -0.53
C LEU A 427 -8.44 -10.47 0.63
N PHE A 428 -7.94 -9.26 0.90
CA PHE A 428 -8.37 -8.50 2.08
C PHE A 428 -9.89 -8.31 2.11
N PRO A 429 -10.57 -8.67 3.20
CA PRO A 429 -12.00 -8.41 3.36
C PRO A 429 -12.32 -6.91 3.42
N THR A 430 -11.52 -6.16 4.19
CA THR A 430 -11.61 -4.70 4.35
C THR A 430 -10.21 -4.08 4.35
N ALA A 431 -10.11 -2.75 4.37
CA ALA A 431 -8.84 -2.05 4.52
C ALA A 431 -8.20 -2.37 5.87
N SER A 432 -6.89 -2.65 5.88
CA SER A 432 -6.17 -3.01 7.11
C SER A 432 -5.89 -1.82 8.04
N GLY A 433 -5.88 -0.60 7.51
CA GLY A 433 -5.51 0.61 8.24
C GLY A 433 -4.03 0.71 8.60
N VAL A 434 -3.23 -0.33 8.30
CA VAL A 434 -1.77 -0.37 8.45
C VAL A 434 -1.11 -0.79 7.14
N ASN A 435 0.19 -0.49 6.98
CA ASN A 435 0.97 -0.93 5.83
C ASN A 435 0.81 -2.45 5.64
N PRO A 436 0.32 -2.94 4.48
CA PRO A 436 -0.33 -4.25 4.38
C PRO A 436 0.63 -5.45 4.24
N MET A 437 1.96 -5.24 4.13
CA MET A 437 2.92 -6.31 3.84
C MET A 437 2.76 -7.54 4.76
N VAL A 438 2.74 -7.34 6.07
CA VAL A 438 2.64 -8.44 7.05
C VAL A 438 1.27 -9.11 6.98
N SER A 439 0.20 -8.34 6.79
CA SER A 439 -1.16 -8.87 6.61
C SER A 439 -1.28 -9.72 5.33
N VAL A 440 -0.68 -9.27 4.21
CA VAL A 440 -0.61 -10.08 2.97
C VAL A 440 0.11 -11.39 3.22
N MET A 441 1.26 -11.36 3.93
CA MET A 441 2.04 -12.55 4.23
C MET A 441 1.28 -13.52 5.14
N ALA A 442 0.54 -13.03 6.14
CA ALA A 442 -0.28 -13.88 7.02
C ALA A 442 -1.41 -14.59 6.24
N LEU A 443 -2.13 -13.86 5.38
CA LEU A 443 -3.14 -14.45 4.50
C LEU A 443 -2.53 -15.45 3.51
N ALA A 444 -1.38 -15.12 2.93
CA ALA A 444 -0.67 -16.02 2.00
C ALA A 444 -0.21 -17.32 2.68
N ARG A 445 0.23 -17.27 3.96
CA ARG A 445 0.55 -18.48 4.74
C ARG A 445 -0.68 -19.35 4.97
N ARG A 446 -1.83 -18.76 5.30
CA ARG A 446 -3.10 -19.48 5.42
C ARG A 446 -3.43 -20.24 4.12
N VAL A 447 -3.34 -19.58 2.97
CA VAL A 447 -3.55 -20.19 1.66
C VAL A 447 -2.51 -21.27 1.36
N ALA A 448 -1.24 -21.03 1.67
CA ALA A 448 -0.16 -21.98 1.44
C ALA A 448 -0.38 -23.30 2.20
N ARG A 449 -0.89 -23.24 3.46
CA ARG A 449 -1.27 -24.44 4.20
C ARG A 449 -2.39 -25.23 3.51
N THR A 450 -3.39 -24.53 2.98
CA THR A 450 -4.46 -25.17 2.19
C THR A 450 -3.90 -25.87 0.97
N VAL A 451 -3.07 -25.20 0.17
CA VAL A 451 -2.45 -25.76 -1.03
C VAL A 451 -1.58 -26.97 -0.70
N ALA A 452 -0.83 -26.92 0.40
CA ALA A 452 0.03 -28.02 0.85
C ALA A 452 -0.78 -29.24 1.34
N ALA A 453 -1.89 -29.01 2.06
CA ALA A 453 -2.75 -30.08 2.54
C ALA A 453 -3.50 -30.83 1.42
N GLU A 454 -3.66 -30.19 0.26
CA GLU A 454 -4.32 -30.74 -0.92
C GLU A 454 -3.29 -31.22 -1.98
N ALA A 455 -2.00 -31.20 -1.63
CA ALA A 455 -0.90 -31.66 -2.51
C ALA A 455 -0.75 -33.19 -2.48
#